data_9a40ec4b20f71120bc310640a5bbbe58
#
_entry.id   9a40ec4b20f71120bc310640a5bbbe58
#
_cell.length_a   1.000
_cell.length_b   1.000
_cell.length_c   1.000
_cell.angle_alpha   90.00
_cell.angle_beta   90.00
_cell.angle_gamma   90.00
#
_symmetry.space_group_name_H-M   'P 1'
#
loop_
_entity.id
_entity.type
_entity.pdbx_description
1 polymer ?
#
loop_
_entity_poly.entity_id
_entity_poly.type
_entity_poly.pdbx_seq_one_letter_code
_entity_poly.pdbx_strand_id
1 'polypeptide(L)'
;MGGYSGNMHRLKVLVVDDDPMILKMVKTVLENSSLGFEVISTDQGRQGIELAKTQIPDLILLDLMMPEMDGIEVCEHLRASRLTYLIPVIMLTASASSIHRLDALRTGVDEYLSKPFDPEELEARIVGLIRRFRLTRASNPLTGLPGNLAIEQEIHRRLSREDELFACCYFDLDNFKAYNDYYGFEKGDECLRWFAQLLIEASEKLGQEEDFVGHIGGDDFVYITRPEHFEPICQHMCKTFDAEVGSLYNEVDRNQGFIRVTNRRDEMQQFPLMSVSIGVATNERRVLSSPLHVAEIASELKRAAKQRNLVGSHYIVDRRSS
;
A
#
# COMPACT_ATOMS: atom_id res chain seq x y z
N MET A 1 4.20 -35.05 2.68
CA MET A 1 3.18 -34.58 1.71
C MET A 1 1.99 -34.07 2.51
N GLY A 2 1.98 -32.83 2.89
CA GLY A 2 0.92 -32.15 3.63
C GLY A 2 0.50 -30.94 2.83
N GLY A 3 -0.73 -31.01 2.25
CA GLY A 3 -1.24 -29.99 1.34
C GLY A 3 -1.52 -28.68 2.07
N TYR A 4 -0.89 -27.63 1.62
CA TYR A 4 -1.26 -26.25 1.93
C TYR A 4 -2.58 -25.93 1.23
N SER A 5 -3.71 -26.07 1.93
CA SER A 5 -4.97 -25.47 1.51
C SER A 5 -5.23 -24.17 2.29
N GLY A 6 -4.33 -23.23 2.17
CA GLY A 6 -4.63 -21.83 2.39
C GLY A 6 -5.43 -21.34 1.19
N ASN A 7 -6.54 -20.67 1.44
CA ASN A 7 -7.43 -20.08 0.43
C ASN A 7 -6.66 -19.03 -0.38
N MET A 8 -5.80 -19.44 -1.33
CA MET A 8 -5.17 -18.54 -2.28
C MET A 8 -6.28 -18.01 -3.17
N HIS A 9 -6.61 -16.75 -3.00
CA HIS A 9 -7.54 -16.03 -3.87
C HIS A 9 -7.00 -16.15 -5.31
N ARG A 10 -7.65 -16.97 -6.14
CA ARG A 10 -7.28 -17.12 -7.55
C ARG A 10 -7.36 -15.77 -8.24
N LEU A 11 -6.33 -15.43 -9.01
CA LEU A 11 -6.33 -14.22 -9.81
C LEU A 11 -7.44 -14.28 -10.86
N LYS A 12 -8.35 -13.31 -10.86
CA LYS A 12 -9.49 -13.27 -11.76
C LYS A 12 -9.16 -12.41 -12.98
N VAL A 13 -9.21 -12.99 -14.17
CA VAL A 13 -8.96 -12.31 -15.44
C VAL A 13 -10.23 -12.30 -16.28
N LEU A 14 -10.70 -11.12 -16.69
CA LEU A 14 -11.77 -10.96 -17.67
C LEU A 14 -11.16 -10.84 -19.06
N VAL A 15 -11.66 -11.65 -20.01
CA VAL A 15 -11.26 -11.62 -21.42
C VAL A 15 -12.45 -11.19 -22.27
N VAL A 16 -12.25 -10.13 -23.05
CA VAL A 16 -13.27 -9.59 -23.96
C VAL A 16 -12.69 -9.58 -25.37
N ASP A 17 -13.16 -10.46 -26.25
CA ASP A 17 -12.63 -10.64 -27.61
C ASP A 17 -13.71 -11.31 -28.47
N ASP A 18 -14.00 -10.81 -29.66
CA ASP A 18 -15.04 -11.35 -30.52
C ASP A 18 -14.63 -12.67 -31.26
N ASP A 19 -13.30 -13.00 -31.18
CA ASP A 19 -12.80 -14.28 -31.74
C ASP A 19 -12.89 -15.40 -30.68
N PRO A 20 -13.78 -16.40 -30.86
CA PRO A 20 -13.94 -17.51 -29.94
C PRO A 20 -12.68 -18.38 -29.83
N MET A 21 -11.77 -18.35 -30.81
CA MET A 21 -10.51 -19.07 -30.75
C MET A 21 -9.55 -18.40 -29.76
N ILE A 22 -9.50 -17.08 -29.76
CA ILE A 22 -8.71 -16.30 -28.79
C ILE A 22 -9.24 -16.52 -27.37
N LEU A 23 -10.56 -16.42 -27.18
CA LEU A 23 -11.18 -16.68 -25.86
C LEU A 23 -10.82 -18.08 -25.34
N LYS A 24 -10.93 -19.11 -26.16
CA LYS A 24 -10.60 -20.49 -25.81
C LYS A 24 -9.12 -20.67 -25.52
N MET A 25 -8.25 -20.09 -26.34
CA MET A 25 -6.80 -20.17 -26.17
C MET A 25 -6.35 -19.50 -24.87
N VAL A 26 -6.76 -18.26 -24.63
CA VAL A 26 -6.42 -17.50 -23.42
C VAL A 26 -6.91 -18.23 -22.17
N LYS A 27 -8.16 -18.70 -22.20
CA LYS A 27 -8.73 -19.50 -21.09
C LYS A 27 -7.89 -20.74 -20.80
N THR A 28 -7.54 -21.51 -21.86
CA THR A 28 -6.75 -22.73 -21.70
C THR A 28 -5.36 -22.43 -21.12
N VAL A 29 -4.68 -21.39 -21.60
CA VAL A 29 -3.36 -20.99 -21.13
C VAL A 29 -3.40 -20.60 -19.66
N LEU A 30 -4.32 -19.72 -19.27
CA LEU A 30 -4.36 -19.15 -17.93
C LEU A 30 -4.88 -20.16 -16.87
N GLU A 31 -5.88 -20.99 -17.21
CA GLU A 31 -6.40 -22.01 -16.30
C GLU A 31 -5.42 -23.15 -16.05
N ASN A 32 -4.52 -23.44 -17.03
CA ASN A 32 -3.46 -24.44 -16.89
C ASN A 32 -2.16 -23.88 -16.28
N SER A 33 -2.10 -22.58 -16.03
CA SER A 33 -0.95 -21.95 -15.36
C SER A 33 -0.80 -22.45 -13.92
N SER A 34 0.44 -22.62 -13.47
CA SER A 34 0.76 -22.97 -12.08
C SER A 34 0.25 -21.93 -11.05
N LEU A 35 -0.08 -20.72 -11.50
CA LEU A 35 -0.60 -19.65 -10.67
C LEU A 35 -2.13 -19.74 -10.43
N GLY A 36 -2.85 -20.59 -11.20
CA GLY A 36 -4.26 -20.90 -10.98
C GLY A 36 -5.19 -19.70 -11.17
N PHE A 37 -5.29 -19.18 -12.39
CA PHE A 37 -6.23 -18.10 -12.73
C PHE A 37 -7.68 -18.57 -12.78
N GLU A 38 -8.61 -17.68 -12.44
CA GLU A 38 -10.03 -17.78 -12.76
C GLU A 38 -10.32 -16.91 -13.97
N VAL A 39 -10.77 -17.51 -15.09
CA VAL A 39 -10.99 -16.78 -16.35
C VAL A 39 -12.48 -16.62 -16.62
N ILE A 40 -12.92 -15.37 -16.73
CA ILE A 40 -14.25 -14.98 -17.20
C ILE A 40 -14.08 -14.48 -18.64
N SER A 41 -14.96 -14.87 -19.55
CA SER A 41 -14.85 -14.46 -20.96
C SER A 41 -16.19 -14.06 -21.56
N THR A 42 -16.14 -13.12 -22.49
CA THR A 42 -17.28 -12.71 -23.32
C THR A 42 -16.81 -12.24 -24.69
N ASP A 43 -17.67 -12.36 -25.69
CA ASP A 43 -17.45 -11.90 -27.05
C ASP A 43 -18.08 -10.52 -27.35
N GLN A 44 -18.63 -9.84 -26.32
CA GLN A 44 -19.35 -8.58 -26.49
C GLN A 44 -18.79 -7.51 -25.53
N GLY A 45 -18.43 -6.34 -26.07
CA GLY A 45 -17.91 -5.21 -25.30
C GLY A 45 -18.84 -4.74 -24.18
N ARG A 46 -20.15 -4.61 -24.47
CA ARG A 46 -21.17 -4.20 -23.46
C ARG A 46 -21.26 -5.20 -22.31
N GLN A 47 -21.26 -6.49 -22.61
CA GLN A 47 -21.27 -7.52 -21.58
C GLN A 47 -19.96 -7.51 -20.77
N GLY A 48 -18.83 -7.22 -21.41
CA GLY A 48 -17.53 -7.05 -20.75
C GLY A 48 -17.55 -5.96 -19.68
N ILE A 49 -18.18 -4.80 -19.97
CA ILE A 49 -18.35 -3.71 -19.00
C ILE A 49 -19.17 -4.17 -17.79
N GLU A 50 -20.29 -4.86 -18.00
CA GLU A 50 -21.15 -5.35 -16.90
C GLU A 50 -20.47 -6.46 -16.08
N LEU A 51 -19.74 -7.36 -16.73
CA LEU A 51 -18.93 -8.38 -16.05
C LEU A 51 -17.80 -7.72 -15.23
N ALA A 52 -17.14 -6.70 -15.74
CA ALA A 52 -16.12 -5.96 -15.01
C ALA A 52 -16.68 -5.31 -13.73
N LYS A 53 -17.88 -4.73 -13.78
CA LYS A 53 -18.56 -4.11 -12.63
C LYS A 53 -19.02 -5.12 -11.57
N THR A 54 -19.51 -6.28 -12.01
CA THR A 54 -20.11 -7.28 -11.11
C THR A 54 -19.09 -8.26 -10.54
N GLN A 55 -18.06 -8.61 -11.31
CA GLN A 55 -17.06 -9.60 -10.95
C GLN A 55 -15.76 -9.00 -10.39
N ILE A 56 -15.53 -7.69 -10.63
CA ILE A 56 -14.33 -6.94 -10.19
C ILE A 56 -13.04 -7.74 -10.44
N PRO A 57 -12.67 -8.01 -11.71
CA PRO A 57 -11.49 -8.80 -12.04
C PRO A 57 -10.19 -8.10 -11.64
N ASP A 58 -9.12 -8.87 -11.43
CA ASP A 58 -7.78 -8.36 -11.15
C ASP A 58 -7.12 -7.73 -12.39
N LEU A 59 -7.57 -8.14 -13.61
CA LEU A 59 -7.09 -7.63 -14.90
C LEU A 59 -8.12 -7.90 -15.99
N ILE A 60 -8.15 -7.03 -17.00
CA ILE A 60 -8.96 -7.19 -18.22
C ILE A 60 -8.04 -7.33 -19.42
N LEU A 61 -8.22 -8.39 -20.21
CA LEU A 61 -7.72 -8.52 -21.58
C LEU A 61 -8.84 -8.08 -22.51
N LEU A 62 -8.56 -7.11 -23.38
CA LEU A 62 -9.59 -6.46 -24.20
C LEU A 62 -9.13 -6.37 -25.64
N ASP A 63 -9.89 -6.97 -26.54
CA ASP A 63 -9.61 -6.79 -27.97
C ASP A 63 -9.90 -5.36 -28.41
N LEU A 64 -9.02 -4.84 -29.26
CA LEU A 64 -9.17 -3.49 -29.82
C LEU A 64 -10.31 -3.40 -30.81
N MET A 65 -10.48 -4.42 -31.67
CA MET A 65 -11.37 -4.38 -32.82
C MET A 65 -12.53 -5.37 -32.64
N MET A 66 -13.64 -4.91 -32.11
CA MET A 66 -14.85 -5.72 -31.91
C MET A 66 -16.05 -5.08 -32.61
N PRO A 67 -17.04 -5.86 -33.04
CA PRO A 67 -18.30 -5.35 -33.57
C PRO A 67 -19.08 -4.54 -32.51
N GLU A 68 -19.88 -3.58 -32.97
CA GLU A 68 -20.79 -2.73 -32.18
C GLU A 68 -20.11 -1.76 -31.23
N MET A 69 -19.08 -2.17 -30.48
CA MET A 69 -18.34 -1.37 -29.52
C MET A 69 -16.88 -1.81 -29.52
N ASP A 70 -15.98 -0.94 -29.92
CA ASP A 70 -14.55 -1.25 -29.94
C ASP A 70 -13.91 -1.24 -28.55
N GLY A 71 -12.66 -1.74 -28.44
CA GLY A 71 -11.97 -1.84 -27.17
C GLY A 71 -11.65 -0.48 -26.54
N ILE A 72 -11.52 0.58 -27.33
CA ILE A 72 -11.31 1.94 -26.83
C ILE A 72 -12.56 2.42 -26.12
N GLU A 73 -13.71 2.30 -26.75
CA GLU A 73 -15.01 2.68 -26.17
C GLU A 73 -15.29 1.90 -24.88
N VAL A 74 -14.99 0.58 -24.86
CA VAL A 74 -15.08 -0.24 -23.62
C VAL A 74 -14.16 0.33 -22.53
N CYS A 75 -12.91 0.63 -22.85
CA CYS A 75 -11.94 1.16 -21.91
C CYS A 75 -12.39 2.52 -21.33
N GLU A 76 -12.92 3.42 -22.15
CA GLU A 76 -13.47 4.70 -21.70
C GLU A 76 -14.61 4.50 -20.69
N HIS A 77 -15.53 3.57 -20.94
CA HIS A 77 -16.59 3.24 -19.99
C HIS A 77 -16.06 2.65 -18.68
N LEU A 78 -15.03 1.80 -18.75
CA LEU A 78 -14.37 1.25 -17.56
C LEU A 78 -13.70 2.36 -16.74
N ARG A 79 -13.04 3.33 -17.37
CA ARG A 79 -12.36 4.47 -16.70
C ARG A 79 -13.34 5.49 -16.13
N ALA A 80 -14.53 5.64 -16.70
CA ALA A 80 -15.58 6.51 -16.18
C ALA A 80 -16.30 5.96 -14.93
N SER A 81 -16.17 4.67 -14.64
CA SER A 81 -16.84 4.00 -13.52
C SER A 81 -15.95 3.91 -12.27
N ARG A 82 -16.47 4.33 -11.11
CA ARG A 82 -15.78 4.22 -9.81
C ARG A 82 -15.41 2.78 -9.40
N LEU A 83 -16.11 1.79 -9.94
CA LEU A 83 -15.86 0.37 -9.62
C LEU A 83 -14.72 -0.23 -10.45
N THR A 84 -14.51 0.28 -11.67
CA THR A 84 -13.63 -0.35 -12.66
C THR A 84 -12.44 0.50 -13.09
N TYR A 85 -12.40 1.80 -12.74
CA TYR A 85 -11.39 2.75 -13.25
C TYR A 85 -9.92 2.38 -12.90
N LEU A 86 -9.70 1.60 -11.83
CA LEU A 86 -8.38 1.12 -11.41
C LEU A 86 -8.09 -0.34 -11.82
N ILE A 87 -8.97 -1.01 -12.56
CA ILE A 87 -8.68 -2.36 -13.05
C ILE A 87 -7.70 -2.24 -14.21
N PRO A 88 -6.52 -2.90 -14.16
CA PRO A 88 -5.56 -2.86 -15.25
C PRO A 88 -6.12 -3.49 -16.52
N VAL A 89 -5.86 -2.85 -17.66
CA VAL A 89 -6.31 -3.27 -19.00
C VAL A 89 -5.10 -3.50 -19.89
N ILE A 90 -5.01 -4.73 -20.45
CA ILE A 90 -4.11 -5.05 -21.57
C ILE A 90 -4.97 -5.06 -22.85
N MET A 91 -4.65 -4.19 -23.80
CA MET A 91 -5.30 -4.15 -25.09
C MET A 91 -4.64 -5.14 -26.05
N LEU A 92 -5.45 -6.05 -26.63
CA LEU A 92 -5.01 -6.97 -27.67
C LEU A 92 -5.19 -6.31 -29.04
N THR A 93 -4.18 -6.36 -29.91
CA THR A 93 -4.23 -5.69 -31.22
C THR A 93 -3.62 -6.53 -32.33
N ALA A 94 -4.18 -6.46 -33.53
CA ALA A 94 -3.66 -7.17 -34.71
C ALA A 94 -2.33 -6.60 -35.24
N SER A 95 -1.93 -5.38 -34.87
CA SER A 95 -0.67 -4.76 -35.34
C SER A 95 -0.12 -3.74 -34.36
N ALA A 96 1.17 -3.83 -34.07
CA ALA A 96 1.89 -2.84 -33.30
C ALA A 96 1.95 -1.44 -33.95
N SER A 97 1.71 -1.37 -35.28
CA SER A 97 1.66 -0.11 -36.03
C SER A 97 0.28 0.55 -36.04
N SER A 98 -0.80 -0.19 -35.68
CA SER A 98 -2.17 0.34 -35.57
C SER A 98 -2.35 1.24 -34.34
N ILE A 99 -1.41 1.21 -33.44
CA ILE A 99 -1.37 2.08 -32.25
C ILE A 99 -0.77 3.40 -32.70
N HIS A 100 -1.60 4.35 -33.14
CA HIS A 100 -1.18 5.73 -33.18
C HIS A 100 -0.78 6.12 -31.75
N ARG A 101 0.51 6.22 -31.47
CA ARG A 101 1.13 6.49 -30.15
C ARG A 101 0.50 7.65 -29.36
N LEU A 102 -0.23 8.55 -30.05
CA LEU A 102 -0.88 9.70 -29.45
C LEU A 102 -2.28 9.39 -28.87
N ASP A 103 -3.01 8.43 -29.45
CA ASP A 103 -4.32 8.04 -28.92
C ASP A 103 -4.20 7.05 -27.75
N ALA A 104 -3.17 6.20 -27.76
CA ALA A 104 -2.87 5.27 -26.68
C ALA A 104 -2.68 5.93 -25.29
N LEU A 105 -2.12 7.13 -25.24
CA LEU A 105 -1.92 7.90 -23.99
C LEU A 105 -3.20 8.55 -23.46
N ARG A 106 -4.27 8.62 -24.27
CA ARG A 106 -5.56 9.25 -23.91
C ARG A 106 -6.62 8.26 -23.48
N THR A 107 -6.49 6.99 -23.89
CA THR A 107 -7.55 5.97 -23.69
C THR A 107 -7.53 5.30 -22.32
N GLY A 108 -6.48 5.51 -21.51
CA GLY A 108 -6.38 4.87 -20.19
C GLY A 108 -6.07 3.37 -20.24
N VAL A 109 -5.55 2.85 -21.34
CA VAL A 109 -5.01 1.49 -21.47
C VAL A 109 -3.64 1.43 -20.79
N ASP A 110 -3.39 0.36 -20.02
CA ASP A 110 -2.15 0.24 -19.23
C ASP A 110 -1.04 -0.46 -20.00
N GLU A 111 -1.40 -1.38 -20.91
CA GLU A 111 -0.43 -2.12 -21.74
C GLU A 111 -1.08 -2.60 -23.04
N TYR A 112 -0.26 -2.87 -24.07
CA TYR A 112 -0.68 -3.41 -25.37
C TYR A 112 0.06 -4.72 -25.65
N LEU A 113 -0.65 -5.69 -26.25
CA LEU A 113 -0.09 -6.95 -26.69
C LEU A 113 -0.57 -7.24 -28.14
N SER A 114 0.39 -7.44 -29.04
CA SER A 114 0.08 -7.73 -30.44
C SER A 114 -0.30 -9.18 -30.65
N LYS A 115 -1.35 -9.43 -31.44
CA LYS A 115 -1.71 -10.76 -31.96
C LYS A 115 -0.90 -11.06 -33.24
N PRO A 116 -0.36 -12.27 -33.43
CA PRO A 116 -0.37 -13.39 -32.48
C PRO A 116 0.65 -13.19 -31.36
N PHE A 117 0.32 -13.63 -30.15
CA PHE A 117 1.20 -13.56 -29.00
C PHE A 117 1.58 -14.95 -28.49
N ASP A 118 2.73 -15.04 -27.86
CA ASP A 118 3.21 -16.22 -27.19
C ASP A 118 2.47 -16.42 -25.85
N PRO A 119 2.03 -17.64 -25.51
CA PRO A 119 1.37 -17.94 -24.24
C PRO A 119 2.19 -17.54 -23.00
N GLU A 120 3.52 -17.75 -23.02
CA GLU A 120 4.40 -17.40 -21.90
C GLU A 120 4.54 -15.88 -21.77
N GLU A 121 4.59 -15.16 -22.92
CA GLU A 121 4.59 -13.69 -22.94
C GLU A 121 3.30 -13.13 -22.37
N LEU A 122 2.14 -13.67 -22.76
CA LEU A 122 0.82 -13.26 -22.22
C LEU A 122 0.78 -13.41 -20.71
N GLU A 123 1.14 -14.58 -20.17
CA GLU A 123 1.14 -14.85 -18.73
C GLU A 123 2.10 -13.91 -17.99
N ALA A 124 3.33 -13.74 -18.49
CA ALA A 124 4.32 -12.85 -17.88
C ALA A 124 3.84 -11.39 -17.81
N ARG A 125 3.18 -10.88 -18.87
CA ARG A 125 2.61 -9.52 -18.90
C ARG A 125 1.45 -9.36 -17.92
N ILE A 126 0.53 -10.31 -17.85
CA ILE A 126 -0.59 -10.33 -16.91
C ILE A 126 -0.06 -10.27 -15.46
N VAL A 127 0.85 -11.16 -15.10
CA VAL A 127 1.43 -11.23 -13.76
C VAL A 127 2.20 -9.95 -13.42
N GLY A 128 3.02 -9.48 -14.35
CA GLY A 128 3.79 -8.25 -14.19
C GLY A 128 2.91 -7.03 -13.98
N LEU A 129 1.83 -6.91 -14.74
CA LEU A 129 0.89 -5.78 -14.64
C LEU A 129 0.08 -5.84 -13.34
N ILE A 130 -0.50 -6.99 -13.00
CA ILE A 130 -1.22 -7.18 -11.73
C ILE A 130 -0.30 -6.87 -10.54
N ARG A 131 0.96 -7.34 -10.57
CA ARG A 131 1.93 -7.05 -9.52
C ARG A 131 2.21 -5.55 -9.39
N ARG A 132 2.44 -4.84 -10.49
CA ARG A 132 2.67 -3.37 -10.49
C ARG A 132 1.47 -2.64 -9.88
N PHE A 133 0.25 -2.97 -10.30
CA PHE A 133 -0.97 -2.34 -9.79
C PHE A 133 -1.22 -2.65 -8.31
N ARG A 134 -0.96 -3.89 -7.87
CA ARG A 134 -1.05 -4.25 -6.44
C ARG A 134 -0.04 -3.49 -5.60
N LEU A 135 1.20 -3.34 -6.06
CA LEU A 135 2.22 -2.55 -5.37
C LEU A 135 1.83 -1.07 -5.29
N THR A 136 1.32 -0.50 -6.38
CA THR A 136 0.85 0.89 -6.41
C THR A 136 -0.36 1.11 -5.48
N ARG A 137 -1.33 0.19 -5.47
CA ARG A 137 -2.48 0.21 -4.55
C ARG A 137 -2.10 -0.08 -3.10
N ALA A 138 -1.06 -0.88 -2.90
CA ALA A 138 -0.55 -1.22 -1.58
C ALA A 138 0.36 -0.15 -1.00
N SER A 139 0.73 0.88 -1.78
CA SER A 139 1.59 1.98 -1.34
C SER A 139 0.76 3.20 -0.91
N ASN A 140 1.26 3.90 0.11
CA ASN A 140 0.70 5.18 0.50
C ASN A 140 1.00 6.24 -0.57
N PRO A 141 -0.01 6.95 -1.12
CA PRO A 141 0.20 7.87 -2.24
C PRO A 141 1.03 9.11 -1.88
N LEU A 142 1.10 9.49 -0.59
CA LEU A 142 1.85 10.65 -0.15
C LEU A 142 3.35 10.38 -0.02
N THR A 143 3.70 9.23 0.58
CA THR A 143 5.09 8.90 0.94
C THR A 143 5.72 7.84 0.03
N GLY A 144 4.91 7.11 -0.75
CA GLY A 144 5.37 5.98 -1.56
C GLY A 144 5.70 4.71 -0.76
N LEU A 145 5.68 4.78 0.57
CA LEU A 145 5.91 3.62 1.43
C LEU A 145 4.77 2.59 1.30
N PRO A 146 5.06 1.29 1.52
CA PRO A 146 4.05 0.27 1.69
C PRO A 146 2.90 0.71 2.60
N GLY A 147 1.66 0.57 2.14
CA GLY A 147 0.45 0.93 2.87
C GLY A 147 -0.17 -0.25 3.63
N ASN A 148 -1.38 -0.04 4.15
CA ASN A 148 -2.08 -1.00 5.02
C ASN A 148 -2.08 -2.44 4.54
N LEU A 149 -2.41 -2.68 3.27
CA LEU A 149 -2.46 -4.03 2.71
C LEU A 149 -1.08 -4.72 2.74
N ALA A 150 -0.03 -3.99 2.36
CA ALA A 150 1.33 -4.54 2.37
C ALA A 150 1.84 -4.78 3.79
N ILE A 151 1.50 -3.89 4.73
CA ILE A 151 1.81 -4.04 6.17
C ILE A 151 1.14 -5.31 6.73
N GLU A 152 -0.16 -5.49 6.46
CA GLU A 152 -0.91 -6.67 6.92
C GLU A 152 -0.34 -7.97 6.34
N GLN A 153 0.00 -7.98 5.05
CA GLN A 153 0.63 -9.12 4.39
C GLN A 153 2.00 -9.44 4.99
N GLU A 154 2.82 -8.45 5.28
CA GLU A 154 4.13 -8.66 5.90
C GLU A 154 4.01 -9.21 7.33
N ILE A 155 3.12 -8.67 8.15
CA ILE A 155 2.85 -9.20 9.50
C ILE A 155 2.35 -10.65 9.39
N HIS A 156 1.42 -10.92 8.46
CA HIS A 156 0.91 -12.28 8.25
C HIS A 156 2.03 -13.25 7.82
N ARG A 157 2.92 -12.82 6.92
CA ARG A 157 4.08 -13.59 6.48
C ARG A 157 4.99 -13.96 7.66
N ARG A 158 5.27 -13.00 8.57
CA ARG A 158 6.08 -13.25 9.78
C ARG A 158 5.39 -14.21 10.74
N LEU A 159 4.09 -14.04 10.97
CA LEU A 159 3.29 -14.93 11.83
C LEU A 159 3.16 -16.35 11.30
N SER A 160 3.25 -16.56 9.98
CA SER A 160 3.14 -17.88 9.36
C SER A 160 4.41 -18.73 9.50
N ARG A 161 5.50 -18.17 9.99
CA ARG A 161 6.77 -18.86 10.25
C ARG A 161 6.93 -19.07 11.74
N GLU A 162 6.66 -20.31 12.19
CA GLU A 162 6.57 -20.66 13.63
C GLU A 162 7.79 -20.26 14.46
N ASP A 163 9.00 -20.25 13.86
CA ASP A 163 10.26 -19.95 14.54
C ASP A 163 10.78 -18.51 14.28
N GLU A 164 10.04 -17.68 13.54
CA GLU A 164 10.50 -16.32 13.22
C GLU A 164 10.07 -15.33 14.32
N LEU A 165 11.03 -14.86 15.09
CA LEU A 165 10.81 -13.77 16.03
C LEU A 165 10.83 -12.43 15.29
N PHE A 166 9.89 -11.55 15.63
CA PHE A 166 9.83 -10.19 15.08
C PHE A 166 9.32 -9.18 16.10
N ALA A 167 9.66 -7.92 15.84
CA ALA A 167 9.13 -6.74 16.52
C ALA A 167 8.45 -5.83 15.50
N CYS A 168 7.26 -5.36 15.83
CA CYS A 168 6.49 -4.42 15.05
C CYS A 168 6.39 -3.09 15.82
N CYS A 169 7.06 -2.06 15.33
CA CYS A 169 7.11 -0.73 15.92
C CYS A 169 6.09 0.16 15.21
N TYR A 170 5.10 0.66 15.96
CA TYR A 170 4.09 1.61 15.48
C TYR A 170 4.48 3.02 15.94
N PHE A 171 4.66 3.91 14.99
CA PHE A 171 5.01 5.31 15.20
C PHE A 171 3.78 6.20 15.05
N ASP A 172 3.69 7.24 15.86
CA ASP A 172 2.65 8.26 15.79
C ASP A 172 3.24 9.63 16.11
N LEU A 173 2.94 10.63 15.29
CA LEU A 173 3.41 11.99 15.48
C LEU A 173 2.48 12.73 16.46
N ASP A 174 2.94 12.93 17.69
CA ASP A 174 2.19 13.65 18.70
C ASP A 174 1.96 15.10 18.27
N ASN A 175 0.75 15.61 18.47
CA ASN A 175 0.33 16.96 18.10
C ASN A 175 0.34 17.27 16.59
N PHE A 176 0.45 16.27 15.71
CA PHE A 176 0.43 16.47 14.24
C PHE A 176 -0.84 17.17 13.77
N LYS A 177 -2.00 16.83 14.36
CA LYS A 177 -3.23 17.54 14.03
C LYS A 177 -3.16 19.05 14.33
N ALA A 178 -2.61 19.42 15.51
CA ALA A 178 -2.44 20.83 15.86
C ALA A 178 -1.48 21.54 14.92
N TYR A 179 -0.43 20.86 14.47
CA TYR A 179 0.49 21.35 13.44
C TYR A 179 -0.24 21.62 12.12
N ASN A 180 -1.05 20.69 11.63
CA ASN A 180 -1.87 20.85 10.42
C ASN A 180 -2.89 22.00 10.54
N ASP A 181 -3.56 22.10 11.68
CA ASP A 181 -4.53 23.16 11.94
C ASP A 181 -3.87 24.55 11.95
N TYR A 182 -2.59 24.63 12.29
CA TYR A 182 -1.83 25.90 12.37
C TYR A 182 -1.08 26.24 11.08
N TYR A 183 -0.34 25.29 10.50
CA TYR A 183 0.51 25.51 9.31
C TYR A 183 -0.16 25.14 8.00
N GLY A 184 -1.30 24.42 8.03
CA GLY A 184 -2.02 23.92 6.86
C GLY A 184 -1.55 22.52 6.43
N PHE A 185 -2.42 21.89 5.61
CA PHE A 185 -2.20 20.50 5.17
C PHE A 185 -0.97 20.31 4.28
N GLU A 186 -0.60 21.31 3.49
CA GLU A 186 0.61 21.24 2.65
C GLU A 186 1.88 21.08 3.48
N LYS A 187 2.00 21.82 4.58
CA LYS A 187 3.09 21.69 5.54
C LYS A 187 3.03 20.37 6.31
N GLY A 188 1.83 19.88 6.61
CA GLY A 188 1.64 18.53 7.16
C GLY A 188 2.13 17.44 6.22
N ASP A 189 1.82 17.53 4.93
CA ASP A 189 2.29 16.60 3.91
C ASP A 189 3.82 16.62 3.77
N GLU A 190 4.45 17.81 3.84
CA GLU A 190 5.91 17.93 3.89
C GLU A 190 6.51 17.23 5.12
N CYS A 191 5.88 17.41 6.29
CA CYS A 191 6.28 16.74 7.53
C CYS A 191 6.21 15.20 7.41
N LEU A 192 5.11 14.68 6.85
CA LEU A 192 4.94 13.22 6.67
C LEU A 192 5.97 12.65 5.67
N ARG A 193 6.28 13.36 4.58
CA ARG A 193 7.35 12.94 3.63
C ARG A 193 8.72 12.97 4.30
N TRP A 194 9.00 13.99 5.08
CA TRP A 194 10.24 14.08 5.85
C TRP A 194 10.37 12.93 6.86
N PHE A 195 9.31 12.63 7.62
CA PHE A 195 9.31 11.53 8.58
C PHE A 195 9.49 10.15 7.89
N ALA A 196 8.83 9.94 6.75
CA ALA A 196 9.03 8.74 5.93
C ALA A 196 10.50 8.59 5.50
N GLN A 197 11.12 9.68 5.05
CA GLN A 197 12.52 9.68 4.65
C GLN A 197 13.45 9.37 5.85
N LEU A 198 13.16 9.92 7.02
CA LEU A 198 13.89 9.64 8.23
C LEU A 198 13.85 8.16 8.63
N LEU A 199 12.68 7.51 8.48
CA LEU A 199 12.51 6.06 8.69
C LEU A 199 13.31 5.23 7.70
N ILE A 200 13.33 5.63 6.42
CA ILE A 200 14.11 4.96 5.37
C ILE A 200 15.60 5.05 5.70
N GLU A 201 16.10 6.23 6.02
CA GLU A 201 17.51 6.45 6.37
C GLU A 201 17.93 5.68 7.64
N ALA A 202 17.04 5.62 8.63
CA ALA A 202 17.26 4.79 9.82
C ALA A 202 17.34 3.30 9.48
N SER A 203 16.48 2.82 8.57
CA SER A 203 16.48 1.45 8.07
C SER A 203 17.77 1.13 7.31
N GLU A 204 18.21 2.00 6.42
CA GLU A 204 19.44 1.80 5.64
C GLU A 204 20.69 1.79 6.52
N LYS A 205 20.70 2.61 7.59
CA LYS A 205 21.86 2.80 8.46
C LYS A 205 21.98 1.76 9.57
N LEU A 206 20.86 1.33 10.14
CA LEU A 206 20.81 0.52 11.34
C LEU A 206 20.02 -0.78 11.16
N GLY A 207 19.24 -0.89 10.11
CA GLY A 207 18.35 -2.02 9.82
C GLY A 207 19.06 -3.17 9.11
N GLN A 208 18.24 -4.16 8.74
CA GLN A 208 18.63 -5.36 7.98
C GLN A 208 17.90 -5.38 6.65
N GLU A 209 18.40 -6.17 5.70
CA GLU A 209 17.80 -6.31 4.36
C GLU A 209 16.33 -6.79 4.40
N GLU A 210 15.96 -7.55 5.44
CA GLU A 210 14.63 -8.12 5.64
C GLU A 210 13.66 -7.17 6.36
N ASP A 211 14.12 -6.00 6.80
CA ASP A 211 13.29 -5.05 7.51
C ASP A 211 12.25 -4.41 6.60
N PHE A 212 11.12 -4.05 7.19
CA PHE A 212 9.99 -3.52 6.44
C PHE A 212 9.55 -2.18 7.02
N VAL A 213 9.40 -1.18 6.16
CA VAL A 213 8.90 0.15 6.49
C VAL A 213 7.56 0.37 5.81
N GLY A 214 6.58 0.88 6.54
CA GLY A 214 5.24 1.13 6.02
C GLY A 214 4.60 2.41 6.54
N HIS A 215 3.63 2.95 5.80
CA HIS A 215 2.82 4.10 6.19
C HIS A 215 1.34 3.72 6.17
N ILE A 216 0.73 3.61 7.35
CA ILE A 216 -0.68 3.23 7.53
C ILE A 216 -1.59 4.30 6.97
N GLY A 217 -1.35 5.56 7.32
CA GLY A 217 -2.11 6.73 6.91
C GLY A 217 -2.16 7.80 8.00
N GLY A 218 -2.39 9.06 7.60
CA GLY A 218 -2.27 10.17 8.52
C GLY A 218 -0.86 10.26 9.10
N ASP A 219 -0.75 10.26 10.41
CA ASP A 219 0.49 10.32 11.20
C ASP A 219 1.01 8.96 11.69
N ASP A 220 0.42 7.84 11.21
CA ASP A 220 0.74 6.48 11.63
C ASP A 220 1.71 5.76 10.68
N PHE A 221 2.87 5.34 11.18
CA PHE A 221 3.88 4.57 10.45
C PHE A 221 4.23 3.26 11.16
N VAL A 222 4.81 2.32 10.41
CA VAL A 222 5.20 1.01 10.92
C VAL A 222 6.62 0.67 10.48
N TYR A 223 7.39 0.07 11.41
CA TYR A 223 8.67 -0.55 11.14
C TYR A 223 8.66 -1.97 11.68
N ILE A 224 8.96 -2.98 10.85
CA ILE A 224 8.97 -4.39 11.25
C ILE A 224 10.39 -4.90 11.07
N THR A 225 10.96 -5.46 12.15
CA THR A 225 12.33 -5.95 12.20
C THR A 225 12.41 -7.16 13.14
N ARG A 226 13.62 -7.69 13.37
CA ARG A 226 13.87 -8.68 14.41
C ARG A 226 13.93 -8.02 15.80
N PRO A 227 13.62 -8.77 16.89
CA PRO A 227 13.58 -8.18 18.22
C PRO A 227 14.90 -7.55 18.67
N GLU A 228 16.04 -8.11 18.26
CA GLU A 228 17.36 -7.59 18.60
C GLU A 228 17.71 -6.25 17.93
N HIS A 229 16.96 -5.83 16.90
CA HIS A 229 17.25 -4.65 16.09
C HIS A 229 16.28 -3.48 16.30
N PHE A 230 15.11 -3.67 16.92
CA PHE A 230 14.16 -2.56 17.08
C PHE A 230 14.67 -1.44 18.00
N GLU A 231 15.40 -1.78 19.05
CA GLU A 231 15.80 -0.80 20.07
C GLU A 231 16.74 0.28 19.52
N PRO A 232 17.82 -0.05 18.78
CA PRO A 232 18.64 0.96 18.10
C PRO A 232 17.85 1.86 17.14
N ILE A 233 16.90 1.30 16.40
CA ILE A 233 16.02 2.04 15.47
C ILE A 233 15.14 3.01 16.26
N CYS A 234 14.43 2.55 17.29
CA CYS A 234 13.55 3.41 18.09
C CYS A 234 14.34 4.54 18.78
N GLN A 235 15.50 4.23 19.35
CA GLN A 235 16.37 5.24 19.98
C GLN A 235 16.86 6.28 18.97
N HIS A 236 17.31 5.84 17.80
CA HIS A 236 17.76 6.72 16.74
C HIS A 236 16.62 7.62 16.27
N MET A 237 15.44 7.06 16.00
CA MET A 237 14.27 7.82 15.57
C MET A 237 13.85 8.87 16.60
N CYS A 238 13.73 8.51 17.87
CA CYS A 238 13.43 9.48 18.93
C CYS A 238 14.44 10.63 18.98
N LYS A 239 15.74 10.30 18.99
CA LYS A 239 16.82 11.29 19.09
C LYS A 239 16.86 12.20 17.86
N THR A 240 16.79 11.65 16.67
CA THR A 240 16.89 12.42 15.42
C THR A 240 15.65 13.28 15.22
N PHE A 241 14.46 12.72 15.49
CA PHE A 241 13.21 13.49 15.42
C PHE A 241 13.25 14.70 16.35
N ASP A 242 13.59 14.52 17.63
CA ASP A 242 13.66 15.62 18.60
C ASP A 242 14.73 16.68 18.24
N ALA A 243 15.82 16.26 17.63
CA ALA A 243 16.86 17.19 17.18
C ALA A 243 16.46 18.02 15.95
N GLU A 244 15.66 17.47 15.05
CA GLU A 244 15.41 18.03 13.72
C GLU A 244 13.99 18.60 13.55
N VAL A 245 13.00 18.15 14.35
CA VAL A 245 11.59 18.56 14.23
C VAL A 245 11.39 20.08 14.27
N GLY A 246 12.27 20.79 15.00
CA GLY A 246 12.26 22.24 15.07
C GLY A 246 12.44 22.94 13.70
N SER A 247 13.04 22.25 12.72
CA SER A 247 13.22 22.80 11.37
C SER A 247 11.91 22.92 10.59
N LEU A 248 10.86 22.16 10.97
CA LEU A 248 9.54 22.22 10.38
C LEU A 248 8.70 23.43 10.83
N TYR A 249 9.17 24.13 11.87
CA TYR A 249 8.49 25.30 12.46
C TYR A 249 9.18 26.59 12.05
N ASN A 250 8.43 27.68 12.01
CA ASN A 250 9.04 29.01 11.88
C ASN A 250 9.94 29.32 13.09
N GLU A 251 10.76 30.36 12.96
CA GLU A 251 11.75 30.71 13.98
C GLU A 251 11.12 31.09 15.34
N VAL A 252 9.95 31.76 15.30
CA VAL A 252 9.26 32.21 16.51
C VAL A 252 8.74 31.01 17.29
N ASP A 253 8.01 30.10 16.63
CA ASP A 253 7.41 28.92 17.25
C ASP A 253 8.48 27.94 17.73
N ARG A 254 9.56 27.77 16.96
CA ARG A 254 10.70 26.96 17.35
C ARG A 254 11.36 27.47 18.62
N ASN A 255 11.62 28.78 18.72
CA ASN A 255 12.30 29.39 19.86
C ASN A 255 11.44 29.38 21.13
N GLN A 256 10.13 29.53 21.00
CA GLN A 256 9.20 29.43 22.15
C GLN A 256 8.87 27.99 22.55
N GLY A 257 9.10 26.99 21.67
CA GLY A 257 8.88 25.57 21.93
C GLY A 257 7.42 25.12 21.88
N PHE A 258 6.50 25.92 21.33
CA PHE A 258 5.07 25.58 21.21
C PHE A 258 4.38 26.40 20.11
N ILE A 259 3.20 25.94 19.69
CA ILE A 259 2.26 26.69 18.85
C ILE A 259 0.97 26.97 19.61
N ARG A 260 0.23 28.01 19.20
CA ARG A 260 -1.10 28.32 19.73
C ARG A 260 -2.15 28.17 18.65
N VAL A 261 -3.11 27.30 18.91
CA VAL A 261 -4.20 26.98 17.98
C VAL A 261 -5.53 27.32 18.64
N THR A 262 -6.41 28.03 17.92
CA THR A 262 -7.77 28.30 18.38
C THR A 262 -8.65 27.10 18.07
N ASN A 263 -9.29 26.54 19.06
CA ASN A 263 -10.20 25.41 18.89
C ASN A 263 -11.57 25.87 18.34
N ARG A 264 -12.48 24.94 18.05
CA ARG A 264 -13.84 25.22 17.53
C ARG A 264 -14.74 26.00 18.50
N ARG A 265 -14.29 26.23 19.75
CA ARG A 265 -15.01 27.01 20.77
C ARG A 265 -14.39 28.37 21.00
N ASP A 266 -13.55 28.85 20.07
CA ASP A 266 -12.77 30.08 20.16
C ASP A 266 -11.84 30.16 21.40
N GLU A 267 -11.46 29.01 21.98
CA GLU A 267 -10.49 28.93 23.07
C GLU A 267 -9.09 28.70 22.50
N MET A 268 -8.14 29.51 22.97
CA MET A 268 -6.74 29.36 22.57
C MET A 268 -6.08 28.23 23.38
N GLN A 269 -5.59 27.22 22.66
CA GLN A 269 -4.90 26.07 23.23
C GLN A 269 -3.42 26.08 22.80
N GLN A 270 -2.55 25.75 23.74
CA GLN A 270 -1.11 25.67 23.49
C GLN A 270 -0.70 24.21 23.31
N PHE A 271 0.06 23.95 22.22
CA PHE A 271 0.60 22.63 21.91
C PHE A 271 2.12 22.71 21.82
N PRO A 272 2.87 21.84 22.52
CA PRO A 272 4.33 21.76 22.34
C PRO A 272 4.67 21.37 20.89
N LEU A 273 5.92 21.52 20.51
CA LEU A 273 6.41 20.98 19.24
C LEU A 273 6.11 19.48 19.18
N MET A 274 5.98 18.95 17.95
CA MET A 274 5.72 17.53 17.73
C MET A 274 6.82 16.67 18.38
N SER A 275 6.42 15.50 18.84
CA SER A 275 7.27 14.38 19.25
C SER A 275 6.80 13.11 18.59
N VAL A 276 7.52 12.03 18.70
CA VAL A 276 7.09 10.73 18.23
C VAL A 276 6.87 9.75 19.37
N SER A 277 5.68 9.14 19.41
CA SER A 277 5.34 8.07 20.35
C SER A 277 5.41 6.72 19.63
N ILE A 278 6.17 5.75 20.15
CA ILE A 278 6.38 4.46 19.51
C ILE A 278 5.87 3.33 20.42
N GLY A 279 4.97 2.50 19.90
CA GLY A 279 4.54 1.26 20.56
C GLY A 279 5.17 0.06 19.87
N VAL A 280 5.87 -0.80 20.62
CA VAL A 280 6.56 -1.98 20.09
C VAL A 280 5.89 -3.25 20.55
N ALA A 281 5.27 -3.98 19.62
CA ALA A 281 4.74 -5.32 19.82
C ALA A 281 5.74 -6.37 19.33
N THR A 282 6.03 -7.40 20.14
CA THR A 282 6.96 -8.48 19.79
C THR A 282 6.42 -9.85 20.21
N ASN A 283 6.78 -10.90 19.44
CA ASN A 283 6.43 -12.28 19.75
C ASN A 283 7.49 -13.03 20.60
N GLU A 284 8.48 -12.32 21.15
CA GLU A 284 9.48 -12.94 22.04
C GLU A 284 8.91 -13.52 23.34
N ARG A 285 7.87 -12.88 23.89
CA ARG A 285 7.34 -13.23 25.23
C ARG A 285 5.88 -13.66 25.21
N ARG A 286 5.18 -13.42 24.10
CA ARG A 286 3.79 -13.78 23.95
C ARG A 286 3.47 -14.21 22.52
N VAL A 287 2.46 -15.06 22.39
CA VAL A 287 1.97 -15.47 21.07
C VAL A 287 1.15 -14.33 20.45
N LEU A 288 1.55 -13.91 19.26
CA LEU A 288 0.80 -13.00 18.42
C LEU A 288 -0.01 -13.83 17.42
N SER A 289 -1.34 -13.71 17.44
CA SER A 289 -2.24 -14.63 16.71
C SER A 289 -2.68 -14.13 15.34
N SER A 290 -2.61 -12.82 15.11
CA SER A 290 -3.07 -12.19 13.85
C SER A 290 -2.49 -10.80 13.67
N PRO A 291 -2.50 -10.25 12.44
CA PRO A 291 -2.13 -8.85 12.20
C PRO A 291 -2.94 -7.86 13.03
N LEU A 292 -4.25 -8.12 13.20
CA LEU A 292 -5.11 -7.28 14.02
C LEU A 292 -4.66 -7.27 15.49
N HIS A 293 -4.31 -8.43 16.05
CA HIS A 293 -3.81 -8.54 17.43
C HIS A 293 -2.48 -7.78 17.62
N VAL A 294 -1.58 -7.80 16.63
CA VAL A 294 -0.34 -7.00 16.63
C VAL A 294 -0.68 -5.50 16.67
N ALA A 295 -1.60 -5.06 15.81
CA ALA A 295 -2.02 -3.66 15.72
C ALA A 295 -2.71 -3.17 17.00
N GLU A 296 -3.54 -4.00 17.63
CA GLU A 296 -4.21 -3.68 18.90
C GLU A 296 -3.20 -3.45 20.03
N ILE A 297 -2.23 -4.36 20.18
CA ILE A 297 -1.16 -4.25 21.19
C ILE A 297 -0.35 -2.99 20.95
N ALA A 298 0.13 -2.79 19.74
CA ALA A 298 0.97 -1.64 19.41
C ALA A 298 0.22 -0.31 19.60
N SER A 299 -1.08 -0.26 19.24
CA SER A 299 -1.92 0.92 19.46
C SER A 299 -2.18 1.19 20.94
N GLU A 300 -2.32 0.14 21.78
CA GLU A 300 -2.43 0.27 23.22
C GLU A 300 -1.14 0.86 23.81
N LEU A 301 0.01 0.34 23.41
CA LEU A 301 1.32 0.81 23.87
C LEU A 301 1.60 2.25 23.43
N LYS A 302 1.25 2.59 22.18
CA LYS A 302 1.33 3.95 21.65
C LYS A 302 0.49 4.92 22.49
N ARG A 303 -0.76 4.56 22.86
CA ARG A 303 -1.60 5.35 23.77
C ARG A 303 -0.98 5.49 25.15
N ALA A 304 -0.40 4.42 25.70
CA ALA A 304 0.30 4.45 26.98
C ALA A 304 1.55 5.33 26.91
N ALA A 305 2.24 5.36 25.79
CA ALA A 305 3.35 6.27 25.53
C ALA A 305 2.87 7.73 25.65
N LYS A 306 1.85 8.14 24.91
CA LYS A 306 1.26 9.51 24.97
C LYS A 306 0.82 9.95 26.37
N GLN A 307 0.33 9.01 27.20
CA GLN A 307 -0.18 9.33 28.54
C GLN A 307 0.90 9.56 29.60
N ARG A 308 2.16 9.18 29.32
CA ARG A 308 3.26 9.32 30.30
C ARG A 308 3.73 10.76 30.53
N ASN A 309 3.17 11.74 29.81
CA ASN A 309 3.57 13.16 29.89
C ASN A 309 5.11 13.36 29.86
N LEU A 310 5.82 12.48 29.15
CA LEU A 310 7.25 12.62 28.93
C LEU A 310 7.50 13.76 27.95
N VAL A 311 8.54 14.52 28.19
CA VAL A 311 8.98 15.56 27.24
C VAL A 311 9.81 14.90 26.14
N GLY A 312 9.42 15.12 24.89
CA GLY A 312 10.11 14.57 23.71
C GLY A 312 9.65 13.17 23.30
N SER A 313 10.32 12.65 22.30
CA SER A 313 10.01 11.36 21.68
C SER A 313 10.42 10.17 22.53
N HIS A 314 9.62 9.11 22.53
CA HIS A 314 9.89 7.93 23.33
C HIS A 314 9.20 6.67 22.79
N TYR A 315 9.62 5.49 23.28
CA TYR A 315 9.02 4.21 22.91
C TYR A 315 8.66 3.37 24.15
N ILE A 316 7.65 2.50 23.97
CA ILE A 316 7.22 1.51 24.96
C ILE A 316 7.17 0.14 24.29
N VAL A 317 7.73 -0.86 24.95
CA VAL A 317 7.77 -2.25 24.48
C VAL A 317 6.77 -3.09 25.25
N ASP A 318 6.08 -4.01 24.57
CA ASP A 318 5.27 -5.01 25.26
C ASP A 318 6.18 -5.98 26.05
N ARG A 319 6.07 -5.93 27.36
CA ARG A 319 6.82 -6.81 28.28
C ARG A 319 5.93 -7.85 28.95
N ARG A 320 4.67 -7.92 28.55
CA ARG A 320 3.71 -8.88 29.11
C ARG A 320 4.03 -10.28 28.60
N SER A 321 3.99 -11.25 29.50
CA SER A 321 4.03 -12.68 29.17
C SER A 321 2.61 -13.21 29.06
N SER A 322 2.35 -14.08 28.10
CA SER A 322 1.09 -14.79 27.97
C SER A 322 0.94 -15.88 29.02
#